data_74c9aa45aaa76a80ee38056be5869b28
#
_entry.id   74c9aa45aaa76a80ee38056be5869b28
#
_cell.length_a   1.000
_cell.length_b   1.000
_cell.length_c   1.000
_cell.angle_alpha   90.00
_cell.angle_beta   90.00
_cell.angle_gamma   90.00
#
_symmetry.space_group_name_H-M   'P 1'
#
loop_
_entity.id
_entity.type
_entity.pdbx_description
1 polymer ?
#
loop_
_entity_poly.entity_id
_entity_poly.type
_entity_poly.pdbx_seq_one_letter_code
_entity_poly.pdbx_strand_id
1 'polypeptide(L)'
;MARARRAGRSGPNPYAKPDAFTQRAKAEGYPARSVYKLEEIDRRTRLLRPGQRVLDLGCAPGSWLLYAAQKVGRGGQVRGVDLTPLKIALPPQARAIVGDALSPEGEVADFVAGGAPYDVVLSDMAPSTTGTRIADQARSAELVDRTLDVAEAYLAPGGAWVAKLFMSESIVELRKRVRTLFEDERVIRPEGTRQISYEVFLVGLGKRTEPSTPG
;
A
#
# COMPACT_ATOMS: atom_id res chain seq x y z
N MET A 1 13.73 -47.68 -28.47
CA MET A 1 14.00 -46.32 -28.99
C MET A 1 13.41 -45.30 -28.03
N ALA A 2 14.27 -44.68 -27.21
CA ALA A 2 13.86 -43.74 -26.18
C ALA A 2 13.83 -42.31 -26.76
N ARG A 3 12.66 -41.64 -26.69
CA ARG A 3 12.50 -40.23 -27.10
C ARG A 3 13.12 -39.34 -26.04
N ALA A 4 14.19 -38.63 -26.39
CA ALA A 4 14.79 -37.59 -25.58
C ALA A 4 13.78 -36.44 -25.37
N ARG A 5 13.44 -36.13 -24.09
CA ARG A 5 12.70 -34.93 -23.69
C ARG A 5 13.58 -33.70 -23.92
N ARG A 6 13.19 -32.84 -24.86
CA ARG A 6 13.79 -31.52 -25.04
C ARG A 6 13.56 -30.71 -23.76
N ALA A 7 14.64 -30.37 -23.06
CA ALA A 7 14.62 -29.37 -21.99
C ALA A 7 14.24 -28.03 -22.61
N GLY A 8 13.13 -27.47 -22.14
CA GLY A 8 12.69 -26.13 -22.53
C GLY A 8 13.76 -25.11 -22.10
N ARG A 9 14.29 -24.33 -23.02
CA ARG A 9 15.12 -23.14 -22.73
C ARG A 9 14.25 -22.16 -21.98
N SER A 10 14.46 -22.02 -20.67
CA SER A 10 13.97 -20.89 -19.90
C SER A 10 14.64 -19.63 -20.44
N GLY A 11 13.85 -18.67 -20.92
CA GLY A 11 14.35 -17.36 -21.30
C GLY A 11 15.08 -16.68 -20.13
N PRO A 12 15.90 -15.63 -20.37
CA PRO A 12 16.63 -14.97 -19.32
C PRO A 12 15.66 -14.45 -18.26
N ASN A 13 15.89 -14.81 -17.01
CA ASN A 13 15.08 -14.35 -15.89
C ASN A 13 15.16 -12.80 -15.80
N PRO A 14 14.06 -12.05 -16.02
CA PRO A 14 14.07 -10.59 -15.99
C PRO A 14 14.40 -10.03 -14.59
N TYR A 15 14.50 -10.89 -13.57
CA TYR A 15 14.86 -10.54 -12.20
C TYR A 15 16.33 -10.85 -11.85
N ALA A 16 17.14 -11.30 -12.82
CA ALA A 16 18.53 -11.75 -12.58
C ALA A 16 19.50 -10.61 -12.19
N LYS A 17 19.17 -9.35 -12.48
CA LYS A 17 19.95 -8.18 -12.03
C LYS A 17 19.03 -7.18 -11.33
N PRO A 18 19.43 -6.64 -10.15
CA PRO A 18 18.71 -5.55 -9.51
C PRO A 18 18.60 -4.37 -10.47
N ASP A 19 17.41 -3.84 -10.70
CA ASP A 19 17.22 -2.62 -11.48
C ASP A 19 17.77 -1.38 -10.74
N ALA A 20 17.93 -0.26 -11.44
CA ALA A 20 18.51 0.96 -10.88
C ALA A 20 17.75 1.46 -9.63
N PHE A 21 16.44 1.29 -9.58
CA PHE A 21 15.63 1.64 -8.41
C PHE A 21 15.94 0.74 -7.20
N THR A 22 16.18 -0.55 -7.42
CA THR A 22 16.57 -1.47 -6.33
C THR A 22 17.93 -1.11 -5.76
N GLN A 23 18.91 -0.76 -6.63
CA GLN A 23 20.24 -0.33 -6.19
C GLN A 23 20.17 0.99 -5.42
N ARG A 24 19.42 1.95 -5.92
CA ARG A 24 19.18 3.25 -5.27
C ARG A 24 18.51 3.07 -3.90
N ALA A 25 17.46 2.27 -3.78
CA ALA A 25 16.80 2.01 -2.51
C ALA A 25 17.78 1.47 -1.46
N LYS A 26 18.62 0.49 -1.86
CA LYS A 26 19.64 -0.07 -0.96
C LYS A 26 20.66 0.98 -0.52
N ALA A 27 21.11 1.85 -1.42
CA ALA A 27 22.05 2.92 -1.10
C ALA A 27 21.42 3.98 -0.16
N GLU A 28 20.13 4.23 -0.26
CA GLU A 28 19.37 5.15 0.60
C GLU A 28 18.86 4.49 1.90
N GLY A 29 19.18 3.20 2.15
CA GLY A 29 18.81 2.48 3.37
C GLY A 29 17.39 1.93 3.39
N TYR A 30 16.68 1.91 2.25
CA TYR A 30 15.35 1.30 2.16
C TYR A 30 15.42 -0.19 1.81
N PRO A 31 14.61 -1.04 2.45
CA PRO A 31 14.61 -2.48 2.18
C PRO A 31 14.08 -2.86 0.79
N ALA A 32 13.27 -2.01 0.15
CA ALA A 32 12.71 -2.28 -1.17
C ALA A 32 12.50 -1.00 -1.99
N ARG A 33 12.54 -1.14 -3.31
CA ARG A 33 12.31 -0.05 -4.26
C ARG A 33 10.87 0.50 -4.29
N SER A 34 9.92 -0.19 -3.62
CA SER A 34 8.53 0.28 -3.51
C SER A 34 8.43 1.67 -2.85
N VAL A 35 9.45 2.10 -2.10
CA VAL A 35 9.53 3.45 -1.53
C VAL A 35 9.31 4.54 -2.57
N TYR A 36 9.84 4.39 -3.79
CA TYR A 36 9.72 5.42 -4.83
C TYR A 36 8.32 5.57 -5.39
N LYS A 37 7.47 4.56 -5.23
CA LYS A 37 6.05 4.66 -5.55
C LYS A 37 5.36 5.62 -4.57
N LEU A 38 5.60 5.44 -3.25
CA LEU A 38 5.06 6.32 -2.23
C LEU A 38 5.65 7.72 -2.33
N GLU A 39 6.96 7.85 -2.56
CA GLU A 39 7.63 9.14 -2.77
C GLU A 39 6.97 9.93 -3.91
N GLU A 40 6.67 9.29 -5.04
CA GLU A 40 6.04 9.93 -6.17
C GLU A 40 4.57 10.30 -5.89
N ILE A 41 3.81 9.40 -5.24
CA ILE A 41 2.44 9.68 -4.82
C ILE A 41 2.44 10.87 -3.86
N ASP A 42 3.31 10.87 -2.84
CA ASP A 42 3.42 11.97 -1.87
C ASP A 42 3.79 13.30 -2.55
N ARG A 43 4.75 13.29 -3.48
CA ARG A 43 5.12 14.48 -4.26
C ARG A 43 3.94 15.07 -5.05
N ARG A 44 3.07 14.21 -5.61
CA ARG A 44 1.89 14.63 -6.40
C ARG A 44 0.70 15.09 -5.54
N THR A 45 0.61 14.59 -4.31
CA THR A 45 -0.58 14.77 -3.46
C THR A 45 -0.29 15.53 -2.17
N ARG A 46 0.98 15.60 -1.75
CA ARG A 46 1.42 16.20 -0.48
C ARG A 46 0.69 15.57 0.73
N LEU A 47 0.50 14.25 0.67
CA LEU A 47 -0.30 13.55 1.69
C LEU A 47 0.42 13.43 3.04
N LEU A 48 1.77 13.33 3.03
CA LEU A 48 2.55 13.16 4.26
C LEU A 48 3.13 14.49 4.74
N ARG A 49 2.88 14.82 6.02
CA ARG A 49 3.31 16.07 6.66
C ARG A 49 3.86 15.81 8.06
N PRO A 50 4.75 16.69 8.58
CA PRO A 50 5.21 16.59 9.96
C PRO A 50 4.07 16.53 10.98
N GLY A 51 4.23 15.70 12.00
CA GLY A 51 3.29 15.56 13.11
C GLY A 51 2.12 14.60 12.89
N GLN A 52 1.94 14.10 11.68
CA GLN A 52 0.81 13.21 11.33
C GLN A 52 0.90 11.83 11.96
N ARG A 53 -0.27 11.21 12.08
CA ARG A 53 -0.47 9.81 12.47
C ARG A 53 -0.79 8.99 11.22
N VAL A 54 0.05 8.00 10.92
CA VAL A 54 -0.03 7.21 9.70
C VAL A 54 -0.23 5.74 10.04
N LEU A 55 -1.10 5.06 9.31
CA LEU A 55 -1.28 3.61 9.32
C LEU A 55 -0.81 3.03 7.99
N ASP A 56 0.07 2.01 8.03
CA ASP A 56 0.61 1.32 6.86
C ASP A 56 0.17 -0.15 6.90
N LEU A 57 -0.79 -0.50 6.06
CA LEU A 57 -1.38 -1.83 5.92
C LEU A 57 -0.60 -2.63 4.86
N GLY A 58 0.00 -3.77 5.26
CA GLY A 58 0.93 -4.52 4.43
C GLY A 58 2.31 -3.87 4.41
N CYS A 59 2.82 -3.50 5.60
CA CYS A 59 4.01 -2.67 5.72
C CYS A 59 5.34 -3.37 5.38
N ALA A 60 5.39 -4.73 5.31
CA ALA A 60 6.63 -5.42 4.97
C ALA A 60 7.05 -5.20 3.50
N PRO A 61 8.34 -5.05 3.24
CA PRO A 61 9.50 -5.17 4.13
C PRO A 61 9.85 -3.92 4.94
N GLY A 62 9.03 -2.85 4.93
CA GLY A 62 9.18 -1.66 5.75
C GLY A 62 9.56 -0.38 5.01
N SER A 63 9.59 -0.38 3.68
CA SER A 63 10.00 0.79 2.90
C SER A 63 9.04 1.96 3.03
N TRP A 64 7.72 1.70 2.98
CA TRP A 64 6.70 2.72 3.14
C TRP A 64 6.65 3.22 4.57
N LEU A 65 6.74 2.31 5.54
CA LEU A 65 6.78 2.63 6.95
C LEU A 65 7.94 3.58 7.30
N LEU A 66 9.18 3.29 6.80
CA LEU A 66 10.34 4.15 7.03
C LEU A 66 10.20 5.52 6.37
N TYR A 67 9.73 5.56 5.12
CA TYR A 67 9.49 6.82 4.42
C TYR A 67 8.45 7.68 5.15
N ALA A 68 7.32 7.08 5.54
CA ALA A 68 6.29 7.77 6.30
C ALA A 68 6.86 8.29 7.64
N ALA A 69 7.62 7.47 8.38
CA ALA A 69 8.24 7.87 9.64
C ALA A 69 9.22 9.04 9.48
N GLN A 70 9.97 9.08 8.37
CA GLN A 70 10.84 10.20 8.05
C GLN A 70 10.04 11.48 7.78
N LYS A 71 8.93 11.38 7.03
CA LYS A 71 8.09 12.53 6.67
C LYS A 71 7.34 13.13 7.84
N VAL A 72 6.78 12.27 8.71
CA VAL A 72 6.05 12.77 9.89
C VAL A 72 6.97 13.26 10.99
N GLY A 73 8.23 12.83 10.99
CA GLY A 73 9.23 13.27 11.97
C GLY A 73 8.91 12.81 13.40
N ARG A 74 9.68 13.34 14.37
CA ARG A 74 9.56 12.94 15.79
C ARG A 74 8.22 13.32 16.45
N GLY A 75 7.53 14.30 15.94
CA GLY A 75 6.20 14.72 16.43
C GLY A 75 5.04 13.89 15.90
N GLY A 76 5.29 13.03 14.89
CA GLY A 76 4.30 12.15 14.31
C GLY A 76 4.37 10.72 14.86
N GLN A 77 3.48 9.86 14.34
CA GLN A 77 3.44 8.44 14.67
C GLN A 77 3.12 7.62 13.42
N VAL A 78 3.83 6.49 13.25
CA VAL A 78 3.52 5.52 12.19
C VAL A 78 3.28 4.15 12.80
N ARG A 79 2.16 3.52 12.45
CA ARG A 79 1.86 2.14 12.81
C ARG A 79 1.80 1.30 11.54
N GLY A 80 2.47 0.14 11.57
CA GLY A 80 2.46 -0.82 10.47
C GLY A 80 1.89 -2.16 10.89
N VAL A 81 1.19 -2.81 9.97
CA VAL A 81 0.70 -4.18 10.15
C VAL A 81 1.07 -5.00 8.93
N ASP A 82 1.60 -6.20 9.13
CA ASP A 82 1.88 -7.15 8.03
C ASP A 82 1.85 -8.59 8.54
N LEU A 83 1.54 -9.54 7.68
CA LEU A 83 1.63 -10.97 7.97
C LEU A 83 3.07 -11.43 8.19
N THR A 84 4.04 -10.66 7.69
CA THR A 84 5.47 -10.96 7.74
C THR A 84 6.20 -10.02 8.69
N PRO A 85 7.03 -10.53 9.61
CA PRO A 85 7.79 -9.69 10.51
C PRO A 85 8.81 -8.82 9.77
N LEU A 86 8.95 -7.57 10.20
CA LEU A 86 9.97 -6.66 9.67
C LEU A 86 11.37 -7.09 10.13
N LYS A 87 12.33 -7.04 9.20
CA LYS A 87 13.76 -7.34 9.45
C LYS A 87 14.62 -6.07 9.47
N ILE A 88 14.04 -4.97 9.91
CA ILE A 88 14.68 -3.65 9.95
C ILE A 88 14.53 -3.02 11.33
N ALA A 89 15.44 -2.15 11.70
CA ALA A 89 15.28 -1.30 12.87
C ALA A 89 14.28 -0.19 12.56
N LEU A 90 13.32 0.03 13.46
CA LEU A 90 12.34 1.09 13.35
C LEU A 90 12.78 2.33 14.14
N PRO A 91 12.57 3.54 13.62
CA PRO A 91 12.78 4.75 14.38
C PRO A 91 11.73 4.89 15.51
N PRO A 92 11.98 5.70 16.56
CA PRO A 92 11.14 5.75 17.76
C PRO A 92 9.66 6.07 17.52
N GLN A 93 9.35 6.82 16.44
CA GLN A 93 7.99 7.19 16.05
C GLN A 93 7.27 6.10 15.25
N ALA A 94 7.94 4.99 14.90
CA ALA A 94 7.35 3.88 14.14
C ALA A 94 7.21 2.63 15.00
N ARG A 95 6.09 1.93 14.87
CA ARG A 95 5.82 0.63 15.49
C ARG A 95 5.16 -0.29 14.48
N ALA A 96 5.42 -1.58 14.57
CA ALA A 96 4.76 -2.57 13.73
C ALA A 96 4.38 -3.81 14.52
N ILE A 97 3.29 -4.46 14.10
CA ILE A 97 2.82 -5.74 14.62
C ILE A 97 2.67 -6.75 13.48
N VAL A 98 2.86 -8.03 13.82
CA VAL A 98 2.66 -9.13 12.86
C VAL A 98 1.23 -9.65 12.99
N GLY A 99 0.50 -9.68 11.88
CA GLY A 99 -0.85 -10.23 11.82
C GLY A 99 -1.60 -9.79 10.57
N ASP A 100 -2.86 -10.20 10.47
CA ASP A 100 -3.74 -9.79 9.37
C ASP A 100 -4.19 -8.33 9.58
N ALA A 101 -3.72 -7.46 8.69
CA ALA A 101 -4.03 -6.03 8.72
C ALA A 101 -5.54 -5.71 8.59
N LEU A 102 -6.33 -6.68 8.15
CA LEU A 102 -7.77 -6.55 7.92
C LEU A 102 -8.60 -7.37 8.92
N SER A 103 -7.96 -7.89 9.98
CA SER A 103 -8.68 -8.58 11.06
C SER A 103 -9.59 -7.61 11.82
N PRO A 104 -10.87 -7.90 11.98
CA PRO A 104 -11.80 -7.03 12.70
C PRO A 104 -11.64 -7.11 14.22
N GLU A 105 -10.94 -8.12 14.74
CA GLU A 105 -10.84 -8.44 16.17
C GLU A 105 -9.42 -8.86 16.58
N GLY A 106 -9.16 -8.84 17.88
CA GLY A 106 -7.92 -9.30 18.49
C GLY A 106 -6.82 -8.25 18.52
N GLU A 107 -5.60 -8.68 18.83
CA GLU A 107 -4.46 -7.83 19.13
C GLU A 107 -4.13 -6.84 18.00
N VAL A 108 -4.31 -7.25 16.72
CA VAL A 108 -4.07 -6.37 15.56
C VAL A 108 -5.12 -5.28 15.50
N ALA A 109 -6.40 -5.61 15.70
CA ALA A 109 -7.47 -4.61 15.71
C ALA A 109 -7.28 -3.61 16.86
N ASP A 110 -6.91 -4.08 18.04
CA ASP A 110 -6.59 -3.22 19.20
C ASP A 110 -5.38 -2.32 18.92
N PHE A 111 -4.35 -2.87 18.28
CA PHE A 111 -3.18 -2.09 17.87
C PHE A 111 -3.55 -1.00 16.87
N VAL A 112 -4.39 -1.29 15.87
CA VAL A 112 -4.86 -0.32 14.88
C VAL A 112 -5.74 0.73 15.57
N ALA A 113 -6.76 0.32 16.32
CA ALA A 113 -7.68 1.22 17.02
C ALA A 113 -6.95 2.13 18.02
N GLY A 114 -5.98 1.61 18.78
CA GLY A 114 -5.17 2.38 19.72
C GLY A 114 -4.28 3.46 19.09
N GLY A 115 -4.16 3.50 17.75
CA GLY A 115 -3.48 4.54 17.00
C GLY A 115 -4.39 5.61 16.41
N ALA A 116 -5.69 5.34 16.34
CA ALA A 116 -6.68 6.23 15.73
C ALA A 116 -6.94 7.51 16.56
N PRO A 117 -7.48 8.58 15.93
CA PRO A 117 -7.67 8.71 14.49
C PRO A 117 -6.36 8.91 13.74
N TYR A 118 -6.29 8.40 12.51
CA TYR A 118 -5.14 8.59 11.62
C TYR A 118 -5.37 9.75 10.67
N ASP A 119 -4.29 10.41 10.27
CA ASP A 119 -4.31 11.43 9.21
C ASP A 119 -4.14 10.80 7.83
N VAL A 120 -3.43 9.65 7.77
CA VAL A 120 -3.16 8.94 6.52
C VAL A 120 -3.24 7.43 6.73
N VAL A 121 -3.94 6.74 5.83
CA VAL A 121 -3.94 5.26 5.71
C VAL A 121 -3.29 4.89 4.38
N LEU A 122 -2.26 4.06 4.44
CA LEU A 122 -1.49 3.56 3.31
C LEU A 122 -1.69 2.07 3.15
N SER A 123 -1.68 1.57 1.90
CA SER A 123 -1.66 0.13 1.61
C SER A 123 -0.91 -0.19 0.32
N ASP A 124 0.22 -0.90 0.43
CA ASP A 124 0.91 -1.55 -0.71
C ASP A 124 0.63 -3.06 -0.74
N MET A 125 -0.45 -3.53 -0.10
CA MET A 125 -0.83 -4.94 -0.09
C MET A 125 -1.07 -5.47 -1.49
N ALA A 126 -0.70 -6.72 -1.70
CA ALA A 126 -1.04 -7.50 -2.89
C ALA A 126 -1.58 -8.85 -2.47
N PRO A 127 -2.56 -9.40 -3.19
CA PRO A 127 -2.98 -10.77 -2.94
C PRO A 127 -1.86 -11.76 -3.28
N SER A 128 -1.90 -12.93 -2.67
CA SER A 128 -1.10 -14.07 -3.13
C SER A 128 -1.52 -14.39 -4.57
N THR A 129 -0.58 -14.27 -5.51
CA THR A 129 -0.88 -14.45 -6.94
C THR A 129 -1.08 -15.93 -7.25
N THR A 130 -2.15 -16.23 -7.97
CA THR A 130 -2.49 -17.58 -8.44
C THR A 130 -1.92 -17.88 -9.82
N GLY A 131 -1.40 -16.85 -10.50
CA GLY A 131 -1.03 -16.89 -11.91
C GLY A 131 -2.21 -16.70 -12.87
N THR A 132 -3.43 -16.62 -12.36
CA THR A 132 -4.64 -16.31 -13.14
C THR A 132 -4.97 -14.84 -12.95
N ARG A 133 -4.76 -14.03 -13.97
CA ARG A 133 -4.91 -12.57 -13.92
C ARG A 133 -6.26 -12.12 -13.38
N ILE A 134 -7.35 -12.75 -13.83
CA ILE A 134 -8.72 -12.39 -13.40
C ILE A 134 -8.91 -12.62 -11.90
N ALA A 135 -8.44 -13.79 -11.38
CA ALA A 135 -8.55 -14.10 -9.95
C ALA A 135 -7.68 -13.15 -9.10
N ASP A 136 -6.47 -12.84 -9.56
CA ASP A 136 -5.56 -11.93 -8.85
C ASP A 136 -6.10 -10.48 -8.84
N GLN A 137 -6.75 -10.04 -9.92
CA GLN A 137 -7.43 -8.74 -9.99
C GLN A 137 -8.63 -8.66 -9.06
N ALA A 138 -9.49 -9.71 -9.01
CA ALA A 138 -10.65 -9.75 -8.12
C ALA A 138 -10.22 -9.68 -6.64
N ARG A 139 -9.21 -10.47 -6.24
CA ARG A 139 -8.65 -10.44 -4.88
C ARG A 139 -8.01 -9.09 -4.54
N SER A 140 -7.34 -8.46 -5.50
CA SER A 140 -6.78 -7.13 -5.30
C SER A 140 -7.86 -6.08 -5.06
N ALA A 141 -8.98 -6.17 -5.80
CA ALA A 141 -10.13 -5.28 -5.60
C ALA A 141 -10.77 -5.47 -4.22
N GLU A 142 -10.93 -6.71 -3.77
CA GLU A 142 -11.43 -7.04 -2.42
C GLU A 142 -10.51 -6.47 -1.32
N LEU A 143 -9.18 -6.63 -1.46
CA LEU A 143 -8.24 -6.02 -0.51
C LEU A 143 -8.38 -4.51 -0.44
N VAL A 144 -8.50 -3.83 -1.59
CA VAL A 144 -8.69 -2.38 -1.66
C VAL A 144 -9.99 -1.97 -0.97
N ASP A 145 -11.08 -2.68 -1.25
CA ASP A 145 -12.39 -2.39 -0.64
C ASP A 145 -12.34 -2.50 0.88
N ARG A 146 -11.69 -3.53 1.42
CA ARG A 146 -11.49 -3.70 2.87
C ARG A 146 -10.56 -2.63 3.48
N THR A 147 -9.58 -2.11 2.73
CA THR A 147 -8.79 -0.96 3.23
C THR A 147 -9.59 0.33 3.30
N LEU A 148 -10.65 0.45 2.48
CA LEU A 148 -11.62 1.55 2.61
C LEU A 148 -12.46 1.41 3.88
N ASP A 149 -12.84 0.19 4.31
CA ASP A 149 -13.51 -0.02 5.60
C ASP A 149 -12.63 0.47 6.76
N VAL A 150 -11.33 0.16 6.72
CA VAL A 150 -10.36 0.65 7.72
C VAL A 150 -10.25 2.18 7.71
N ALA A 151 -10.19 2.77 6.51
CA ALA A 151 -10.14 4.23 6.38
C ALA A 151 -11.43 4.89 6.87
N GLU A 152 -12.59 4.30 6.60
CA GLU A 152 -13.88 4.79 7.08
C GLU A 152 -13.95 4.77 8.60
N ALA A 153 -13.48 3.70 9.24
CA ALA A 153 -13.51 3.52 10.69
C ALA A 153 -12.49 4.39 11.43
N TYR A 154 -11.26 4.52 10.91
CA TYR A 154 -10.14 5.02 11.70
C TYR A 154 -9.47 6.29 11.16
N LEU A 155 -9.80 6.74 9.95
CA LEU A 155 -9.23 7.94 9.36
C LEU A 155 -9.95 9.19 9.88
N ALA A 156 -9.21 10.22 10.27
CA ALA A 156 -9.77 11.51 10.66
C ALA A 156 -10.48 12.21 9.48
N PRO A 157 -11.49 13.07 9.73
CA PRO A 157 -11.97 14.01 8.72
C PRO A 157 -10.82 14.82 8.12
N GLY A 158 -10.85 15.06 6.81
CA GLY A 158 -9.76 15.70 6.08
C GLY A 158 -8.55 14.80 5.80
N GLY A 159 -8.53 13.59 6.32
CA GLY A 159 -7.44 12.63 6.13
C GLY A 159 -7.33 12.08 4.71
N ALA A 160 -6.25 11.36 4.44
CA ALA A 160 -5.94 10.79 3.13
C ALA A 160 -5.79 9.27 3.18
N TRP A 161 -6.15 8.61 2.08
CA TRP A 161 -6.03 7.17 1.92
C TRP A 161 -5.37 6.83 0.57
N VAL A 162 -4.52 5.79 0.57
CA VAL A 162 -3.84 5.29 -0.63
C VAL A 162 -3.84 3.77 -0.61
N ALA A 163 -4.28 3.13 -1.69
CA ALA A 163 -4.15 1.69 -1.82
C ALA A 163 -3.76 1.25 -3.23
N LYS A 164 -2.92 0.20 -3.28
CA LYS A 164 -2.53 -0.45 -4.52
C LYS A 164 -3.67 -1.30 -5.06
N LEU A 165 -3.92 -1.18 -6.37
CA LEU A 165 -4.90 -1.96 -7.11
C LEU A 165 -4.27 -2.58 -8.36
N PHE A 166 -4.59 -3.82 -8.63
CA PHE A 166 -4.37 -4.42 -9.95
C PHE A 166 -5.50 -3.97 -10.89
N MET A 167 -5.14 -3.19 -11.91
CA MET A 167 -6.09 -2.59 -12.83
C MET A 167 -7.04 -3.62 -13.45
N SER A 168 -8.34 -3.44 -13.25
CA SER A 168 -9.45 -4.28 -13.73
C SER A 168 -10.70 -3.43 -13.89
N GLU A 169 -11.78 -4.03 -14.39
CA GLU A 169 -13.08 -3.35 -14.48
C GLU A 169 -13.65 -2.95 -13.11
N SER A 170 -13.29 -3.68 -12.04
CA SER A 170 -13.70 -3.38 -10.66
C SER A 170 -13.25 -1.98 -10.18
N ILE A 171 -12.30 -1.34 -10.87
CA ILE A 171 -11.87 0.02 -10.55
C ILE A 171 -13.03 1.02 -10.59
N VAL A 172 -14.04 0.80 -11.43
CA VAL A 172 -15.17 1.72 -11.58
C VAL A 172 -15.99 1.81 -10.27
N GLU A 173 -16.30 0.65 -9.69
CA GLU A 173 -17.07 0.59 -8.43
C GLU A 173 -16.22 1.08 -7.24
N LEU A 174 -14.96 0.70 -7.16
CA LEU A 174 -14.05 1.20 -6.13
C LEU A 174 -13.91 2.73 -6.17
N ARG A 175 -13.77 3.31 -7.37
CA ARG A 175 -13.72 4.77 -7.53
C ARG A 175 -15.00 5.46 -7.10
N LYS A 176 -16.18 4.86 -7.38
CA LYS A 176 -17.45 5.39 -6.86
C LYS A 176 -17.41 5.43 -5.33
N ARG A 177 -17.02 4.33 -4.67
CA ARG A 177 -16.91 4.28 -3.21
C ARG A 177 -15.92 5.32 -2.68
N VAL A 178 -14.75 5.48 -3.30
CA VAL A 178 -13.78 6.51 -2.90
C VAL A 178 -14.41 7.92 -2.97
N ARG A 179 -15.16 8.24 -4.02
CA ARG A 179 -15.82 9.56 -4.15
C ARG A 179 -16.92 9.81 -3.12
N THR A 180 -17.57 8.76 -2.58
CA THR A 180 -18.51 8.95 -1.48
C THR A 180 -17.80 9.32 -0.18
N LEU A 181 -16.61 8.78 0.04
CA LEU A 181 -15.85 8.95 1.29
C LEU A 181 -14.89 10.15 1.27
N PHE A 182 -14.39 10.55 0.09
CA PHE A 182 -13.36 11.59 -0.05
C PHE A 182 -13.80 12.74 -0.96
N GLU A 183 -13.21 13.91 -0.75
CA GLU A 183 -13.45 15.11 -1.56
C GLU A 183 -12.81 15.03 -2.93
N ASP A 184 -11.58 14.51 -3.00
CA ASP A 184 -10.77 14.35 -4.22
C ASP A 184 -10.35 12.88 -4.38
N GLU A 185 -10.52 12.34 -5.58
CA GLU A 185 -10.15 10.97 -5.95
C GLU A 185 -9.19 11.00 -7.11
N ARG A 186 -8.08 10.26 -6.99
CA ARG A 186 -7.08 10.15 -8.04
C ARG A 186 -6.70 8.69 -8.30
N VAL A 187 -6.33 8.41 -9.56
CA VAL A 187 -5.67 7.18 -9.96
C VAL A 187 -4.25 7.54 -10.37
N ILE A 188 -3.26 7.02 -9.67
CA ILE A 188 -1.86 7.30 -9.94
C ILE A 188 -1.15 6.01 -10.35
N ARG A 189 -0.46 6.05 -11.48
CA ARG A 189 0.49 5.03 -11.89
C ARG A 189 1.90 5.62 -11.76
N PRO A 190 2.67 5.24 -10.72
CA PRO A 190 4.02 5.76 -10.53
C PRO A 190 4.98 5.30 -11.65
N GLU A 191 5.93 6.16 -12.03
CA GLU A 191 6.96 5.85 -13.04
C GLU A 191 7.84 4.68 -12.65
N GLY A 192 8.08 4.50 -11.33
CA GLY A 192 8.80 3.34 -10.77
C GLY A 192 8.07 1.99 -10.91
N THR A 193 6.83 1.98 -11.44
CA THR A 193 6.08 0.77 -11.74
C THR A 193 6.67 0.09 -12.98
N ARG A 194 6.96 -1.21 -12.90
CA ARG A 194 7.49 -1.96 -14.05
C ARG A 194 6.51 -1.90 -15.21
N GLN A 195 7.02 -1.79 -16.45
CA GLN A 195 6.18 -1.71 -17.65
C GLN A 195 5.19 -2.88 -17.81
N ILE A 196 5.60 -4.08 -17.37
CA ILE A 196 4.76 -5.29 -17.39
C ILE A 196 3.73 -5.34 -16.25
N SER A 197 3.82 -4.45 -15.26
CA SER A 197 2.89 -4.40 -14.13
C SER A 197 1.64 -3.61 -14.51
N TYR A 198 0.50 -4.14 -14.16
CA TYR A 198 -0.81 -3.49 -14.29
C TYR A 198 -1.29 -2.87 -12.99
N GLU A 199 -0.37 -2.60 -12.05
CA GLU A 199 -0.68 -1.94 -10.79
C GLU A 199 -0.86 -0.43 -10.96
N VAL A 200 -1.84 0.09 -10.25
CA VAL A 200 -2.10 1.51 -10.04
C VAL A 200 -2.36 1.75 -8.57
N PHE A 201 -2.37 3.00 -8.15
CA PHE A 201 -2.77 3.40 -6.80
C PHE A 201 -4.03 4.26 -6.88
N LEU A 202 -5.04 3.86 -6.12
CA LEU A 202 -6.19 4.70 -5.82
C LEU A 202 -5.83 5.59 -4.64
N VAL A 203 -6.18 6.86 -4.74
CA VAL A 203 -5.91 7.87 -3.72
C VAL A 203 -7.20 8.62 -3.42
N GLY A 204 -7.58 8.65 -2.16
CA GLY A 204 -8.65 9.50 -1.63
C GLY A 204 -8.03 10.61 -0.75
N LEU A 205 -8.40 11.86 -1.00
CA LEU A 205 -7.92 13.02 -0.24
C LEU A 205 -9.11 13.76 0.36
N GLY A 206 -8.95 14.23 1.60
CA GLY A 206 -9.99 14.96 2.29
C GLY A 206 -11.16 14.05 2.67
N LYS A 207 -10.96 13.11 3.62
CA LYS A 207 -12.06 12.29 4.12
C LYS A 207 -13.21 13.17 4.57
N ARG A 208 -14.41 12.91 4.05
CA ARG A 208 -15.63 13.62 4.45
C ARG A 208 -16.02 13.28 5.88
N THR A 209 -16.67 14.20 6.56
CA THR A 209 -17.26 13.95 7.89
C THR A 209 -18.46 12.99 7.78
N GLU A 210 -19.24 13.14 6.71
CA GLU A 210 -20.36 12.26 6.37
C GLU A 210 -20.20 11.79 4.93
N PRO A 211 -20.48 10.51 4.62
CA PRO A 211 -20.45 10.02 3.24
C PRO A 211 -21.45 10.79 2.37
N SER A 212 -21.05 11.18 1.16
CA SER A 212 -21.98 11.77 0.21
C SER A 212 -22.85 10.68 -0.45
N THR A 213 -24.12 10.98 -0.69
CA THR A 213 -24.98 10.10 -1.47
C THR A 213 -24.41 9.97 -2.89
N PRO A 214 -24.23 8.73 -3.41
CA PRO A 214 -23.81 8.56 -4.80
C PRO A 214 -24.88 9.13 -5.74
N GLY A 215 -24.51 10.08 -6.57
CA GLY A 215 -25.33 10.60 -7.67
C GLY A 215 -25.39 9.63 -8.85
#